data_800483eeeb78c85c272baf017230f961
#
_entry.id   800483eeeb78c85c272baf017230f961
#
_cell.length_a   1.000
_cell.length_b   1.000
_cell.length_c   1.000
_cell.angle_alpha   90.00
_cell.angle_beta   90.00
_cell.angle_gamma   90.00
#
_symmetry.space_group_name_H-M   'P 1'
#
loop_
_entity.id
_entity.type
_entity.pdbx_description
1 polymer ?
#
loop_
_entity_poly.entity_id
_entity_poly.type
_entity_poly.pdbx_seq_one_letter_code
_entity_poly.pdbx_strand_id
1 'polypeptide(L)'
;WQLFNPCFEIGFIPVTDDGVCGAQFCNLTSMNGALIKTKEDYFECVKYATIIGTCQAAYTNFNYLGHASKEITEEESLLGVSMTGIMDNPDVLLDPENQRKAAKIAVETNKE
;
A
#
# COMPACT_ATOMS: atom_id res chain seq x y z
N TRP A 1 -20.84 9.70 1.14
CA TRP A 1 -20.39 9.49 -0.23
C TRP A 1 -19.34 8.39 -0.23
N GLN A 2 -19.52 7.36 -1.05
CA GLN A 2 -18.51 6.35 -1.31
C GLN A 2 -17.80 6.70 -2.62
N LEU A 3 -16.47 6.77 -2.60
CA LEU A 3 -15.63 7.03 -3.76
C LEU A 3 -14.70 5.84 -4.00
N PHE A 4 -14.16 5.74 -5.20
CA PHE A 4 -13.15 4.74 -5.52
C PHE A 4 -11.89 5.44 -6.04
N ASN A 5 -10.74 4.82 -5.80
CA ASN A 5 -9.50 5.23 -6.45
C ASN A 5 -9.57 4.91 -7.97
N PRO A 6 -8.68 5.47 -8.81
CA PRO A 6 -8.70 5.25 -10.26
C PRO A 6 -8.66 3.78 -10.69
N CYS A 7 -8.02 2.92 -9.90
CA CYS A 7 -7.90 1.48 -10.19
C CYS A 7 -9.06 0.64 -9.65
N PHE A 8 -9.99 1.22 -8.91
CA PHE A 8 -11.18 0.57 -8.32
C PHE A 8 -10.92 -0.53 -7.28
N GLU A 9 -9.72 -0.63 -6.74
CA GLU A 9 -9.39 -1.63 -5.71
C GLU A 9 -9.69 -1.16 -4.27
N ILE A 10 -9.90 0.15 -4.05
CA ILE A 10 -10.14 0.73 -2.73
C ILE A 10 -11.41 1.55 -2.73
N GLY A 11 -12.33 1.23 -1.81
CA GLY A 11 -13.47 2.07 -1.50
C GLY A 11 -13.11 3.12 -0.45
N PHE A 12 -13.24 4.39 -0.78
CA PHE A 12 -12.98 5.50 0.12
C PHE A 12 -14.27 6.00 0.76
N ILE A 13 -14.21 6.34 2.05
CA ILE A 13 -15.26 7.05 2.79
C ILE A 13 -14.61 8.27 3.45
N PRO A 14 -14.32 9.33 2.67
CA PRO A 14 -13.55 10.46 3.16
C PRO A 14 -14.40 11.41 4.03
N VAL A 15 -14.92 10.88 5.12
CA VAL A 15 -15.80 11.59 6.05
C VAL A 15 -15.40 11.22 7.48
N THR A 16 -15.17 12.21 8.33
CA THR A 16 -14.92 12.00 9.77
C THR A 16 -16.18 11.49 10.48
N ASP A 17 -16.05 11.03 11.71
CA ASP A 17 -17.17 10.60 12.56
C ASP A 17 -18.21 11.72 12.75
N ASP A 18 -17.79 12.97 12.79
CA ASP A 18 -18.65 14.16 12.87
C ASP A 18 -19.32 14.55 11.53
N GLY A 19 -19.09 13.77 10.49
CA GLY A 19 -19.68 13.99 9.16
C GLY A 19 -19.00 15.06 8.30
N VAL A 20 -17.78 15.47 8.64
CA VAL A 20 -17.01 16.46 7.87
C VAL A 20 -16.24 15.75 6.76
N CYS A 21 -16.40 16.22 5.53
CA CYS A 21 -15.69 15.69 4.37
C CYS A 21 -14.23 16.16 4.36
N GLY A 22 -13.32 15.24 4.05
CA GLY A 22 -11.89 15.49 3.87
C GLY A 22 -11.33 14.81 2.63
N ALA A 23 -10.01 14.75 2.53
CA ALA A 23 -9.30 13.95 1.55
C ALA A 23 -8.82 12.65 2.20
N GLN A 24 -8.83 11.56 1.42
CA GLN A 24 -8.31 10.26 1.81
C GLN A 24 -7.27 9.82 0.79
N PHE A 25 -6.21 9.19 1.24
CA PHE A 25 -5.07 8.82 0.41
C PHE A 25 -4.78 7.32 0.50
N CYS A 26 -4.42 6.73 -0.63
CA CYS A 26 -3.80 5.42 -0.67
C CYS A 26 -2.31 5.59 -0.98
N ASN A 27 -1.45 5.10 -0.09
CA ASN A 27 0.00 5.15 -0.25
C ASN A 27 0.44 3.89 -0.99
N LEU A 28 0.87 4.06 -2.25
CA LEU A 28 1.24 2.96 -3.12
C LEU A 28 2.75 2.87 -3.29
N THR A 29 3.27 1.66 -3.15
CA THR A 29 4.61 1.27 -3.59
C THR A 29 4.50 0.18 -4.65
N SER A 30 5.46 0.14 -5.58
CA SER A 30 5.46 -0.88 -6.64
C SER A 30 6.87 -1.40 -6.88
N MET A 31 6.98 -2.73 -6.88
CA MET A 31 8.22 -3.43 -7.18
C MET A 31 8.34 -3.69 -8.69
N ASN A 32 9.56 -3.63 -9.22
CA ASN A 32 9.84 -4.03 -10.59
C ASN A 32 10.14 -5.53 -10.66
N GLY A 33 9.14 -6.34 -10.99
CA GLY A 33 9.24 -7.79 -11.09
C GLY A 33 10.26 -8.28 -12.13
N ALA A 34 10.52 -7.50 -13.18
CA ALA A 34 11.53 -7.84 -14.18
C ALA A 34 12.95 -7.95 -13.60
N LEU A 35 13.22 -7.28 -12.49
CA LEU A 35 14.52 -7.32 -11.80
C LEU A 35 14.59 -8.42 -10.72
N ILE A 36 13.47 -8.98 -10.33
CA ILE A 36 13.38 -10.04 -9.32
C ILE A 36 13.73 -11.37 -9.98
N LYS A 37 14.84 -11.99 -9.58
CA LYS A 37 15.32 -13.25 -10.18
C LYS A 37 15.05 -14.47 -9.30
N THR A 38 15.04 -14.30 -7.99
CA THR A 38 14.85 -15.36 -7.02
C THR A 38 13.70 -15.07 -6.07
N LYS A 39 13.21 -16.06 -5.36
CA LYS A 39 12.22 -15.87 -4.31
C LYS A 39 12.76 -15.04 -3.14
N GLU A 40 14.06 -15.15 -2.87
CA GLU A 40 14.75 -14.36 -1.85
C GLU A 40 14.74 -12.87 -2.22
N ASP A 41 15.06 -12.53 -3.48
CA ASP A 41 14.97 -11.16 -3.99
C ASP A 41 13.53 -10.63 -3.86
N TYR A 42 12.53 -11.47 -4.17
CA TYR A 42 11.13 -11.12 -4.06
C TYR A 42 10.76 -10.74 -2.63
N PHE A 43 11.11 -11.57 -1.65
CA PHE A 43 10.80 -11.31 -0.25
C PHE A 43 11.51 -10.07 0.31
N GLU A 44 12.76 -9.84 -0.10
CA GLU A 44 13.50 -8.66 0.26
C GLU A 44 12.89 -7.39 -0.34
N CYS A 45 12.52 -7.43 -1.63
CA CYS A 45 11.83 -6.32 -2.29
C CYS A 45 10.49 -5.99 -1.63
N VAL A 46 9.69 -6.99 -1.27
CA VAL A 46 8.43 -6.79 -0.54
C VAL A 46 8.67 -6.09 0.78
N LYS A 47 9.67 -6.53 1.55
CA LYS A 47 10.02 -5.91 2.83
C LYS A 47 10.36 -4.43 2.66
N TYR A 48 11.27 -4.09 1.74
CA TYR A 48 11.64 -2.68 1.51
C TYR A 48 10.50 -1.85 0.96
N ALA A 49 9.71 -2.39 0.03
CA ALA A 49 8.54 -1.69 -0.49
C ALA A 49 7.52 -1.39 0.62
N THR A 50 7.34 -2.34 1.54
CA THR A 50 6.46 -2.15 2.70
C THR A 50 6.99 -1.07 3.65
N ILE A 51 8.29 -1.09 3.99
CA ILE A 51 8.90 -0.06 4.84
C ILE A 51 8.70 1.34 4.24
N ILE A 52 9.00 1.49 2.95
CA ILE A 52 8.83 2.78 2.25
C ILE A 52 7.37 3.23 2.30
N GLY A 53 6.44 2.32 2.00
CA GLY A 53 5.01 2.62 1.99
C GLY A 53 4.47 2.95 3.38
N THR A 54 4.92 2.25 4.42
CA THR A 54 4.57 2.54 5.82
C THR A 54 5.08 3.92 6.24
N CYS A 55 6.32 4.25 5.91
CA CYS A 55 6.86 5.59 6.16
C CYS A 55 6.07 6.69 5.42
N GLN A 56 5.63 6.40 4.20
CA GLN A 56 4.79 7.33 3.43
C GLN A 56 3.40 7.47 4.06
N ALA A 57 2.76 6.37 4.47
CA ALA A 57 1.45 6.38 5.11
C ALA A 57 1.46 7.10 6.46
N ALA A 58 2.59 7.09 7.17
CA ALA A 58 2.77 7.83 8.43
C ALA A 58 2.83 9.36 8.24
N TYR A 59 2.96 9.85 7.02
CA TYR A 59 2.92 11.28 6.74
C TYR A 59 1.47 11.76 6.63
N THR A 60 0.95 12.36 7.70
CA THR A 60 -0.45 12.80 7.83
C THR A 60 -0.62 14.31 7.97
N ASN A 61 0.47 15.08 7.99
CA ASN A 61 0.41 16.52 8.20
C ASN A 61 0.29 17.28 6.87
N PHE A 62 -0.94 17.51 6.44
CA PHE A 62 -1.28 18.24 5.23
C PHE A 62 -1.77 19.65 5.56
N ASN A 63 -0.85 20.61 5.70
CA ASN A 63 -1.14 21.98 6.12
C ASN A 63 -2.22 22.70 5.32
N TYR A 64 -2.50 22.27 4.10
CA TYR A 64 -3.45 22.90 3.17
C TYR A 64 -4.75 22.11 2.96
N LEU A 65 -4.90 20.93 3.53
CA LEU A 65 -6.09 20.07 3.34
C LEU A 65 -7.07 20.10 4.52
N GLY A 66 -6.74 20.86 5.58
CA GLY A 66 -7.58 20.99 6.76
C GLY A 66 -7.53 19.78 7.71
N HIS A 67 -8.18 19.93 8.87
CA HIS A 67 -8.13 18.97 9.98
C HIS A 67 -8.79 17.63 9.63
N ALA A 68 -9.93 17.65 8.94
CA ALA A 68 -10.66 16.43 8.58
C ALA A 68 -9.82 15.47 7.73
N SER A 69 -9.02 15.98 6.77
CA SER A 69 -8.13 15.16 5.95
C SER A 69 -7.03 14.52 6.78
N LYS A 70 -6.51 15.22 7.79
CA LYS A 70 -5.52 14.68 8.71
C LYS A 70 -6.11 13.53 9.54
N GLU A 71 -7.26 13.76 10.14
CA GLU A 71 -7.98 12.78 10.96
C GLU A 71 -8.28 11.49 10.17
N ILE A 72 -8.88 11.61 8.99
CA ILE A 72 -9.17 10.49 8.10
C ILE A 72 -7.89 9.72 7.72
N THR A 73 -6.81 10.44 7.41
CA THR A 73 -5.55 9.80 7.01
C THR A 73 -4.86 9.09 8.16
N GLU A 74 -4.94 9.63 9.37
CA GLU A 74 -4.39 9.00 10.58
C GLU A 74 -5.16 7.73 10.96
N GLU A 75 -6.46 7.73 10.79
CA GLU A 75 -7.32 6.59 11.10
C GLU A 75 -7.14 5.45 10.09
N GLU A 76 -7.15 5.75 8.81
CA GLU A 76 -7.14 4.75 7.75
C GLU A 76 -5.73 4.25 7.38
N SER A 77 -4.75 5.16 7.30
CA SER A 77 -3.34 4.85 6.98
C SER A 77 -3.16 3.84 5.84
N LEU A 78 -3.93 3.99 4.77
CA LEU A 78 -4.01 3.01 3.68
C LEU A 78 -2.66 2.81 2.96
N LEU A 79 -2.24 1.56 2.83
CA LEU A 79 -1.01 1.15 2.16
C LEU A 79 -1.29 0.05 1.14
N GLY A 80 -0.75 0.23 -0.07
CA GLY A 80 -0.72 -0.80 -1.09
C GLY A 80 0.72 -1.13 -1.51
N VAL A 81 1.07 -2.41 -1.45
CA VAL A 81 2.35 -2.95 -1.96
C VAL A 81 2.05 -3.78 -3.20
N SER A 82 2.47 -3.29 -4.34
CA SER A 82 2.17 -3.87 -5.64
C SER A 82 3.42 -4.30 -6.41
N MET A 83 3.24 -4.94 -7.55
CA MET A 83 4.34 -5.29 -8.45
C MET A 83 3.94 -5.11 -9.91
N THR A 84 4.92 -4.77 -10.74
CA THR A 84 4.83 -4.75 -12.19
C THR A 84 5.73 -5.83 -12.77
N GLY A 85 5.57 -6.14 -14.05
CA GLY A 85 6.44 -7.10 -14.73
C GLY A 85 6.33 -8.54 -14.24
N ILE A 86 5.14 -8.96 -13.77
CA ILE A 86 4.90 -10.31 -13.23
C ILE A 86 5.26 -11.40 -14.27
N MET A 87 4.94 -11.14 -15.53
CA MET A 87 5.20 -12.08 -16.62
C MET A 87 6.66 -12.13 -17.09
N ASP A 88 7.52 -11.25 -16.56
CA ASP A 88 8.96 -11.33 -16.84
C ASP A 88 9.67 -12.46 -16.06
N ASN A 89 9.08 -12.87 -14.91
CA ASN A 89 9.53 -14.02 -14.15
C ASN A 89 8.34 -14.75 -13.47
N PRO A 90 7.47 -15.39 -14.26
CA PRO A 90 6.25 -16.01 -13.74
C PRO A 90 6.50 -17.14 -12.75
N ASP A 91 7.59 -17.91 -12.91
CA ASP A 91 7.93 -19.02 -12.03
C ASP A 91 8.15 -18.59 -10.57
N VAL A 92 8.63 -17.38 -10.35
CA VAL A 92 8.81 -16.81 -9.01
C VAL A 92 7.60 -16.01 -8.58
N LEU A 93 7.08 -15.14 -9.46
CA LEU A 93 6.09 -14.12 -9.10
C LEU A 93 4.64 -14.62 -9.14
N LEU A 94 4.34 -15.67 -9.92
CA LEU A 94 3.02 -16.31 -9.93
C LEU A 94 2.92 -17.56 -9.04
N ASP A 95 4.02 -17.99 -8.41
CA ASP A 95 3.99 -19.09 -7.46
C ASP A 95 3.11 -18.73 -6.24
N PRO A 96 2.03 -19.48 -5.95
CA PRO A 96 1.09 -19.16 -4.88
C PRO A 96 1.73 -19.20 -3.49
N GLU A 97 2.72 -20.04 -3.27
CA GLU A 97 3.45 -20.13 -2.00
C GLU A 97 4.30 -18.90 -1.78
N ASN A 98 5.01 -18.44 -2.83
CA ASN A 98 5.79 -17.21 -2.78
C ASN A 98 4.88 -16.00 -2.54
N GLN A 99 3.72 -15.92 -3.21
CA GLN A 99 2.78 -14.82 -3.02
C GLN A 99 2.20 -14.80 -1.58
N ARG A 100 1.82 -15.96 -1.03
CA ARG A 100 1.35 -16.04 0.36
C ARG A 100 2.41 -15.60 1.36
N LYS A 101 3.67 -16.03 1.13
CA LYS A 101 4.78 -15.64 2.01
C LYS A 101 5.09 -14.15 1.89
N ALA A 102 5.10 -13.61 0.67
CA ALA A 102 5.27 -12.18 0.43
C ALA A 102 4.19 -11.34 1.13
N ALA A 103 2.92 -11.75 1.02
CA ALA A 103 1.83 -11.08 1.72
C ALA A 103 2.00 -11.09 3.24
N LYS A 104 2.45 -12.21 3.82
CA LYS A 104 2.74 -12.28 5.27
C LYS A 104 3.88 -11.34 5.65
N ILE A 105 4.97 -11.31 4.88
CA ILE A 105 6.09 -10.40 5.12
C ILE A 105 5.60 -8.95 5.09
N ALA A 106 4.78 -8.56 4.12
CA ALA A 106 4.23 -7.22 4.06
C ALA A 106 3.40 -6.87 5.31
N VAL A 107 2.51 -7.77 5.74
CA VAL A 107 1.68 -7.55 6.94
C VAL A 107 2.51 -7.48 8.22
N GLU A 108 3.52 -8.33 8.36
CA GLU A 108 4.40 -8.36 9.53
C GLU A 108 5.27 -7.10 9.58
N THR A 109 5.90 -6.75 8.46
CA THR A 109 6.75 -5.56 8.36
C THR A 109 5.98 -4.25 8.60
N ASN A 110 4.71 -4.19 8.19
CA ASN A 110 3.88 -3.00 8.43
C ASN A 110 3.47 -2.83 9.91
N LYS A 111 3.58 -3.88 10.72
CA LYS A 111 3.25 -3.84 12.16
C LYS A 111 4.42 -3.46 13.05
N GLU A 112 5.66 -3.63 12.57
CA GLU A 112 6.89 -3.27 13.28
C GLU A 112 7.13 -1.74 13.23
#